data_25daa2c89f89449fc9659677191c2646
#
_entry.id   25daa2c89f89449fc9659677191c2646
#
_cell.length_a   1.000
_cell.length_b   1.000
_cell.length_c   1.000
_cell.angle_alpha   90.00
_cell.angle_beta   90.00
_cell.angle_gamma   90.00
#
_symmetry.space_group_name_H-M   'P 1'
#
loop_
_entity.id
_entity.type
_entity.pdbx_description
1 polymer ?
#
loop_
_entity_poly.entity_id
_entity_poly.type
_entity_poly.pdbx_seq_one_letter_code
_entity_poly.pdbx_strand_id
1 'polypeptide(L)'
;MNNFLRRCAFFLVLLAAVLQVRPLYLLAGNRYQNTVKGGEIYRSLNKSQSKTHARILILGDSVGRQLFPTTQPNKGLHSLACNQAIGMPGHYALLENFYKAGNRADTVLLFYHPLSFRNNLDQRYTFHYFIKPFFTAEYRHLWTDDVLDAVHKIPFYWLAHFPPALTSEWAPPYSPSEPNVKAKKAFLSPLSAAYLQKMIDSTESHGSRLVLIPPPISESRRTEIDSLDPSILENDRLAPLFSTYRDSFIYIPDTEFADGTHLINPAPWRQYFLNHPMLQPHAAP
;
A
#
# COMPACT_ATOMS: atom_id res chain seq x y z
N MET A 1 40.48 2.63 -30.41
CA MET A 1 39.81 2.18 -29.16
C MET A 1 39.17 3.33 -28.39
N ASN A 2 39.87 4.45 -28.16
CA ASN A 2 39.33 5.59 -27.39
C ASN A 2 38.06 6.24 -27.98
N ASN A 3 37.93 6.36 -29.29
CA ASN A 3 36.76 7.00 -29.93
C ASN A 3 35.51 6.10 -29.86
N PHE A 4 35.67 4.81 -29.96
CA PHE A 4 34.56 3.84 -29.76
C PHE A 4 34.03 3.91 -28.34
N LEU A 5 34.91 3.83 -27.35
CA LEU A 5 34.53 3.89 -25.92
C LEU A 5 33.84 5.22 -25.57
N ARG A 6 34.34 6.35 -26.12
CA ARG A 6 33.72 7.67 -25.93
C ARG A 6 32.29 7.71 -26.52
N ARG A 7 32.09 7.16 -27.73
CA ARG A 7 30.77 7.11 -28.36
C ARG A 7 29.81 6.20 -27.57
N CYS A 8 30.29 5.05 -27.09
CA CYS A 8 29.50 4.17 -26.22
C CYS A 8 29.11 4.88 -24.91
N ALA A 9 30.06 5.53 -24.24
CA ALA A 9 29.79 6.28 -23.03
C ALA A 9 28.79 7.41 -23.25
N PHE A 10 28.94 8.18 -24.33
CA PHE A 10 27.99 9.23 -24.69
C PHE A 10 26.59 8.67 -24.95
N PHE A 11 26.51 7.58 -25.72
CA PHE A 11 25.23 6.91 -25.99
C PHE A 11 24.57 6.40 -24.70
N LEU A 12 25.32 5.81 -23.79
CA LEU A 12 24.81 5.35 -22.50
C LEU A 12 24.29 6.51 -21.63
N VAL A 13 25.03 7.64 -21.60
CA VAL A 13 24.59 8.84 -20.90
C VAL A 13 23.32 9.41 -21.51
N LEU A 14 23.26 9.49 -22.85
CA LEU A 14 22.07 9.96 -23.55
C LEU A 14 20.87 9.03 -23.30
N LEU A 15 21.08 7.73 -23.39
CA LEU A 15 20.05 6.73 -23.09
C LEU A 15 19.55 6.85 -21.64
N ALA A 16 20.47 7.01 -20.69
CA ALA A 16 20.12 7.23 -19.30
C ALA A 16 19.31 8.52 -19.10
N ALA A 17 19.70 9.61 -19.77
CA ALA A 17 18.98 10.89 -19.74
C ALA A 17 17.56 10.75 -20.34
N VAL A 18 17.43 10.07 -21.48
CA VAL A 18 16.12 9.83 -22.13
C VAL A 18 15.22 8.98 -21.24
N LEU A 19 15.76 7.98 -20.55
CA LEU A 19 15.01 7.14 -19.61
C LEU A 19 14.54 7.90 -18.36
N GLN A 20 15.14 9.05 -18.05
CA GLN A 20 14.70 9.93 -16.96
C GLN A 20 13.54 10.84 -17.35
N VAL A 21 13.19 10.92 -18.65
CA VAL A 21 12.07 11.76 -19.09
C VAL A 21 10.76 11.14 -18.63
N ARG A 22 10.13 11.79 -17.64
CA ARG A 22 8.90 11.31 -16.98
C ARG A 22 7.81 10.84 -17.95
N PRO A 23 7.48 11.54 -19.06
CA PRO A 23 6.47 11.07 -20.00
C PRO A 23 6.81 9.72 -20.65
N LEU A 24 8.07 9.49 -20.99
CA LEU A 24 8.50 8.21 -21.58
C LEU A 24 8.45 7.07 -20.55
N TYR A 25 8.84 7.35 -19.31
CA TYR A 25 8.75 6.39 -18.22
C TYR A 25 7.31 6.01 -17.92
N LEU A 26 6.40 6.99 -17.86
CA LEU A 26 4.97 6.73 -17.65
C LEU A 26 4.35 5.97 -18.83
N LEU A 27 4.74 6.31 -20.06
CA LEU A 27 4.27 5.59 -21.26
C LEU A 27 4.75 4.14 -21.27
N ALA A 28 6.01 3.89 -20.94
CA ALA A 28 6.56 2.56 -20.79
C ALA A 28 5.92 1.83 -19.61
N GLY A 29 5.76 2.49 -18.46
CA GLY A 29 5.10 1.93 -17.27
C GLY A 29 3.66 1.52 -17.57
N ASN A 30 2.90 2.34 -18.26
CA ASN A 30 1.53 2.01 -18.66
C ASN A 30 1.44 0.81 -19.61
N ARG A 31 2.39 0.65 -20.52
CA ARG A 31 2.43 -0.52 -21.43
C ARG A 31 2.91 -1.81 -20.73
N TYR A 32 3.80 -1.67 -19.75
CA TYR A 32 4.43 -2.81 -19.05
C TYR A 32 3.87 -3.05 -17.66
N GLN A 33 2.76 -2.43 -17.27
CA GLN A 33 2.15 -2.55 -15.94
C GLN A 33 1.92 -3.99 -15.48
N ASN A 34 1.73 -4.92 -16.41
CA ASN A 34 1.50 -6.34 -16.11
C ASN A 34 2.78 -7.18 -16.01
N THR A 35 3.91 -6.64 -16.48
CA THR A 35 5.18 -7.36 -16.58
C THR A 35 6.25 -6.89 -15.61
N VAL A 36 6.07 -5.72 -14.99
CA VAL A 36 7.03 -5.16 -14.03
C VAL A 36 6.64 -5.51 -12.59
N LYS A 37 7.61 -5.78 -11.75
CA LYS A 37 7.40 -5.88 -10.29
C LYS A 37 6.71 -4.61 -9.81
N GLY A 38 5.59 -4.75 -9.08
CA GLY A 38 4.81 -3.60 -8.62
C GLY A 38 3.81 -3.04 -9.63
N GLY A 39 3.56 -3.73 -10.74
CA GLY A 39 2.56 -3.33 -11.73
C GLY A 39 1.16 -3.10 -11.15
N GLU A 40 0.81 -3.84 -10.08
CA GLU A 40 -0.42 -3.64 -9.32
C GLU A 40 -0.48 -2.26 -8.65
N ILE A 41 0.66 -1.73 -8.21
CA ILE A 41 0.73 -0.39 -7.60
C ILE A 41 0.43 0.69 -8.64
N TYR A 42 1.03 0.59 -9.83
CA TYR A 42 0.76 1.54 -10.91
C TYR A 42 -0.70 1.51 -11.35
N ARG A 43 -1.33 0.33 -11.37
CA ARG A 43 -2.78 0.24 -11.64
C ARG A 43 -3.61 0.94 -10.58
N SER A 44 -3.32 0.72 -9.30
CA SER A 44 -4.00 1.40 -8.20
C SER A 44 -3.75 2.91 -8.25
N LEU A 45 -2.53 3.33 -8.54
CA LEU A 45 -2.16 4.73 -8.68
C LEU A 45 -2.93 5.43 -9.81
N ASN A 46 -2.95 4.85 -11.01
CA ASN A 46 -3.70 5.40 -12.14
C ASN A 46 -5.21 5.41 -11.86
N LYS A 47 -5.73 4.34 -11.26
CA LYS A 47 -7.14 4.23 -10.91
C LYS A 47 -7.54 5.23 -9.82
N SER A 48 -6.65 5.55 -8.87
CA SER A 48 -6.92 6.53 -7.82
C SER A 48 -7.16 7.96 -8.36
N GLN A 49 -6.59 8.27 -9.52
CA GLN A 49 -6.73 9.55 -10.20
C GLN A 49 -7.94 9.61 -11.15
N SER A 50 -8.68 8.52 -11.29
CA SER A 50 -9.85 8.45 -12.17
C SER A 50 -11.15 8.81 -11.44
N LYS A 51 -12.12 9.39 -12.17
CA LYS A 51 -13.44 9.66 -11.62
C LYS A 51 -14.27 8.39 -11.47
N THR A 52 -15.04 8.32 -10.39
CA THR A 52 -15.96 7.23 -10.11
C THR A 52 -17.20 7.75 -9.36
N HIS A 53 -18.29 7.00 -9.46
CA HIS A 53 -19.52 7.22 -8.66
C HIS A 53 -19.65 6.19 -7.53
N ALA A 54 -18.59 5.44 -7.26
CA ALA A 54 -18.60 4.46 -6.18
C ALA A 54 -18.70 5.17 -4.82
N ARG A 55 -19.57 4.65 -3.96
CA ARG A 55 -19.78 5.18 -2.61
C ARG A 55 -18.86 4.53 -1.57
N ILE A 56 -18.22 3.44 -1.94
CA ILE A 56 -17.29 2.71 -1.08
C ILE A 56 -15.93 2.66 -1.77
N LEU A 57 -14.91 3.21 -1.12
CA LEU A 57 -13.52 3.09 -1.51
C LEU A 57 -12.89 1.93 -0.74
N ILE A 58 -12.18 1.05 -1.44
CA ILE A 58 -11.41 -0.04 -0.84
C ILE A 58 -9.92 0.26 -1.01
N LEU A 59 -9.22 0.38 0.09
CA LEU A 59 -7.77 0.35 0.21
C LEU A 59 -7.36 -0.99 0.81
N GLY A 60 -6.10 -1.38 0.66
CA GLY A 60 -5.65 -2.61 1.30
C GLY A 60 -4.35 -3.16 0.74
N ASP A 61 -3.82 -4.14 1.45
CA ASP A 61 -2.63 -4.89 1.07
C ASP A 61 -2.91 -5.95 -0.03
N SER A 62 -2.00 -6.90 -0.21
CA SER A 62 -2.12 -7.94 -1.21
C SER A 62 -3.32 -8.88 -0.97
N VAL A 63 -3.71 -9.10 0.29
CA VAL A 63 -4.89 -9.92 0.61
C VAL A 63 -6.18 -9.14 0.32
N GLY A 64 -6.22 -7.86 0.67
CA GLY A 64 -7.31 -6.96 0.27
C GLY A 64 -7.49 -6.91 -1.25
N ARG A 65 -6.38 -6.87 -2.00
CA ARG A 65 -6.40 -6.96 -3.47
C ARG A 65 -6.89 -8.31 -3.97
N GLN A 66 -6.56 -9.41 -3.31
CA GLN A 66 -7.02 -10.74 -3.66
C GLN A 66 -8.54 -10.85 -3.50
N LEU A 67 -9.08 -10.27 -2.44
CA LEU A 67 -10.52 -10.22 -2.19
C LEU A 67 -11.23 -9.25 -3.15
N PHE A 68 -10.67 -8.07 -3.38
CA PHE A 68 -11.24 -7.02 -4.22
C PHE A 68 -10.24 -6.53 -5.27
N PRO A 69 -10.04 -7.29 -6.35
CA PRO A 69 -9.09 -6.93 -7.40
C PRO A 69 -9.37 -5.57 -8.02
N THR A 70 -8.31 -4.78 -8.21
CA THR A 70 -8.39 -3.44 -8.82
C THR A 70 -8.95 -3.46 -10.25
N THR A 71 -8.76 -4.59 -10.94
CA THR A 71 -9.15 -4.78 -12.35
C THR A 71 -10.60 -5.21 -12.53
N GLN A 72 -11.27 -5.68 -11.48
CA GLN A 72 -12.66 -6.11 -11.59
C GLN A 72 -13.62 -4.97 -11.29
N PRO A 73 -14.61 -4.72 -12.18
CA PRO A 73 -15.67 -3.78 -11.87
C PRO A 73 -16.57 -4.37 -10.79
N ASN A 74 -16.72 -3.65 -9.69
CA ASN A 74 -17.68 -3.99 -8.64
C ASN A 74 -18.70 -2.85 -8.53
N LYS A 75 -19.99 -3.14 -8.64
CA LYS A 75 -21.03 -2.11 -8.52
C LYS A 75 -20.93 -1.42 -7.15
N GLY A 76 -20.79 -0.09 -7.17
CA GLY A 76 -20.73 0.72 -5.96
C GLY A 76 -19.40 0.69 -5.20
N LEU A 77 -18.44 -0.14 -5.62
CA LEU A 77 -17.12 -0.27 -4.97
C LEU A 77 -16.00 0.22 -5.90
N HIS A 78 -15.04 0.94 -5.35
CA HIS A 78 -13.83 1.36 -6.05
C HIS A 78 -12.61 0.83 -5.33
N SER A 79 -12.04 -0.27 -5.81
CA SER A 79 -10.89 -0.89 -5.17
C SER A 79 -9.58 -0.31 -5.69
N LEU A 80 -8.76 0.16 -4.75
CA LEU A 80 -7.37 0.58 -4.92
C LEU A 80 -6.41 -0.32 -4.13
N ALA A 81 -6.89 -1.46 -3.62
CA ALA A 81 -6.06 -2.41 -2.89
C ALA A 81 -4.90 -2.92 -3.75
N CYS A 82 -3.70 -3.01 -3.18
CA CYS A 82 -2.50 -3.31 -3.95
C CYS A 82 -1.47 -4.18 -3.20
N ASN A 83 -0.64 -3.59 -2.34
CA ASN A 83 0.45 -4.31 -1.68
C ASN A 83 0.83 -3.64 -0.35
N GLN A 84 1.13 -4.44 0.69
CA GLN A 84 1.56 -3.94 1.99
C GLN A 84 2.88 -3.13 1.94
N ALA A 85 3.74 -3.41 0.94
CA ALA A 85 5.06 -2.77 0.85
C ALA A 85 5.01 -1.26 0.55
N ILE A 86 3.86 -0.72 0.13
CA ILE A 86 3.68 0.73 0.04
C ILE A 86 3.47 1.38 1.41
N GLY A 87 3.22 0.60 2.45
CA GLY A 87 2.92 1.08 3.80
C GLY A 87 1.68 1.96 3.89
N MET A 88 1.39 2.45 5.07
CA MET A 88 0.31 3.43 5.26
C MET A 88 0.53 4.74 4.47
N PRO A 89 1.79 5.25 4.31
CA PRO A 89 2.02 6.41 3.45
C PRO A 89 1.49 6.23 2.03
N GLY A 90 1.76 5.09 1.40
CA GLY A 90 1.27 4.82 0.05
C GLY A 90 -0.25 4.70 -0.03
N HIS A 91 -0.90 4.06 0.95
CA HIS A 91 -2.37 4.00 1.03
C HIS A 91 -2.98 5.39 1.25
N TYR A 92 -2.35 6.23 2.06
CA TYR A 92 -2.74 7.63 2.22
C TYR A 92 -2.62 8.42 0.91
N ALA A 93 -1.54 8.24 0.15
CA ALA A 93 -1.40 8.89 -1.15
C ALA A 93 -2.48 8.45 -2.17
N LEU A 94 -2.88 7.17 -2.16
CA LEU A 94 -3.99 6.69 -2.98
C LEU A 94 -5.33 7.33 -2.57
N LEU A 95 -5.56 7.50 -1.27
CA LEU A 95 -6.74 8.18 -0.73
C LEU A 95 -6.79 9.66 -1.14
N GLU A 96 -5.67 10.38 -1.00
CA GLU A 96 -5.57 11.78 -1.41
C GLU A 96 -5.78 11.97 -2.91
N ASN A 97 -5.24 11.09 -3.75
CA ASN A 97 -5.52 11.09 -5.18
C ASN A 97 -7.02 10.90 -5.48
N PHE A 98 -7.66 9.98 -4.78
CA PHE A 98 -9.09 9.72 -4.95
C PHE A 98 -9.94 10.97 -4.66
N TYR A 99 -9.67 11.68 -3.58
CA TYR A 99 -10.37 12.92 -3.27
C TYR A 99 -9.98 14.07 -4.20
N LYS A 100 -8.70 14.20 -4.55
CA LYS A 100 -8.20 15.20 -5.51
C LYS A 100 -8.83 15.05 -6.90
N ALA A 101 -9.18 13.83 -7.30
CA ALA A 101 -9.92 13.57 -8.54
C ALA A 101 -11.38 14.03 -8.47
N GLY A 102 -11.83 14.59 -7.35
CA GLY A 102 -13.21 15.05 -7.15
C GLY A 102 -14.19 13.93 -6.82
N ASN A 103 -13.70 12.79 -6.38
CA ASN A 103 -14.54 11.67 -5.94
C ASN A 103 -15.03 11.86 -4.50
N ARG A 104 -16.10 11.16 -4.16
CA ARG A 104 -16.65 11.09 -2.81
C ARG A 104 -17.01 9.66 -2.48
N ALA A 105 -16.65 9.21 -1.28
CA ALA A 105 -17.08 7.93 -0.74
C ALA A 105 -17.78 8.17 0.60
N ASP A 106 -18.80 7.38 0.91
CA ASP A 106 -19.41 7.40 2.25
C ASP A 106 -18.51 6.64 3.23
N THR A 107 -17.89 5.60 2.72
CA THR A 107 -17.04 4.71 3.52
C THR A 107 -15.74 4.41 2.79
N VAL A 108 -14.64 4.55 3.49
CA VAL A 108 -13.31 4.08 3.10
C VAL A 108 -12.99 2.84 3.91
N LEU A 109 -12.85 1.71 3.23
CA LEU A 109 -12.51 0.43 3.85
C LEU A 109 -11.03 0.15 3.65
N LEU A 110 -10.31 -0.09 4.72
CA LEU A 110 -8.93 -0.54 4.68
C LEU A 110 -8.88 -2.03 5.04
N PHE A 111 -8.78 -2.88 4.01
CA PHE A 111 -8.53 -4.31 4.19
C PHE A 111 -7.04 -4.53 4.39
N TYR A 112 -6.64 -4.82 5.63
CA TYR A 112 -5.23 -4.87 5.96
C TYR A 112 -4.92 -5.97 6.96
N HIS A 113 -3.93 -6.81 6.64
CA HIS A 113 -3.51 -7.89 7.52
C HIS A 113 -2.87 -7.31 8.80
N PRO A 114 -3.12 -7.88 10.01
CA PRO A 114 -2.59 -7.33 11.27
C PRO A 114 -1.08 -7.08 11.24
N LEU A 115 -0.32 -8.01 10.69
CA LEU A 115 1.13 -7.88 10.61
C LEU A 115 1.61 -6.82 9.61
N SER A 116 0.75 -6.42 8.67
CA SER A 116 1.07 -5.37 7.69
C SER A 116 1.15 -3.97 8.31
N PHE A 117 0.47 -3.74 9.46
CA PHE A 117 0.56 -2.45 10.19
C PHE A 117 1.95 -2.17 10.77
N ARG A 118 2.80 -3.18 10.86
CA ARG A 118 4.18 -3.06 11.36
C ARG A 118 5.17 -2.52 10.34
N ASN A 119 4.74 -2.35 9.09
CA ASN A 119 5.58 -1.87 8.00
C ASN A 119 6.02 -0.41 8.19
N ASN A 120 7.32 -0.17 8.10
CA ASN A 120 7.98 1.14 8.17
C ASN A 120 8.65 1.54 6.84
N LEU A 121 8.24 1.00 5.70
CA LEU A 121 8.92 1.12 4.40
C LEU A 121 10.32 0.45 4.39
N ASP A 122 10.58 -0.45 5.30
CA ASP A 122 11.84 -1.19 5.45
C ASP A 122 11.80 -2.59 4.81
N GLN A 123 10.74 -2.88 4.07
CA GLN A 123 10.59 -4.16 3.41
C GLN A 123 11.52 -4.28 2.19
N ARG A 124 11.91 -5.53 1.88
CA ARG A 124 12.76 -5.89 0.74
C ARG A 124 12.37 -5.23 -0.58
N TYR A 125 11.07 -4.94 -0.75
CA TYR A 125 10.52 -4.41 -1.99
C TYR A 125 10.17 -2.92 -1.93
N THR A 126 10.57 -2.18 -0.88
CA THR A 126 10.26 -0.74 -0.72
C THR A 126 10.69 0.07 -1.94
N PHE A 127 11.85 -0.24 -2.52
CA PHE A 127 12.32 0.44 -3.72
C PHE A 127 11.34 0.32 -4.90
N HIS A 128 10.77 -0.86 -5.13
CA HIS A 128 9.87 -1.10 -6.24
C HIS A 128 8.45 -0.60 -6.01
N TYR A 129 7.96 -0.75 -4.78
CA TYR A 129 6.56 -0.53 -4.44
C TYR A 129 6.29 0.86 -3.89
N PHE A 130 7.29 1.54 -3.34
CA PHE A 130 7.13 2.87 -2.79
C PHE A 130 8.00 3.93 -3.47
N ILE A 131 9.33 3.73 -3.55
CA ILE A 131 10.23 4.76 -4.09
C ILE A 131 9.89 5.05 -5.55
N LYS A 132 9.79 4.04 -6.39
CA LYS A 132 9.52 4.26 -7.82
C LYS A 132 8.17 4.90 -8.10
N PRO A 133 7.03 4.39 -7.57
CA PRO A 133 5.73 4.96 -7.91
C PRO A 133 5.36 6.22 -7.12
N PHE A 134 5.78 6.35 -5.85
CA PHE A 134 5.27 7.40 -4.95
C PHE A 134 6.30 8.44 -4.54
N PHE A 135 7.59 8.11 -4.51
CA PHE A 135 8.62 9.05 -4.08
C PHE A 135 9.00 10.01 -5.21
N THR A 136 8.03 10.83 -5.62
CA THR A 136 8.13 11.83 -6.69
C THR A 136 7.78 13.20 -6.15
N ALA A 137 8.14 14.26 -6.89
CA ALA A 137 7.83 15.64 -6.52
C ALA A 137 6.33 15.88 -6.29
N GLU A 138 5.47 15.15 -7.02
CA GLU A 138 4.01 15.23 -6.91
C GLU A 138 3.49 14.88 -5.52
N TYR A 139 4.10 13.88 -4.86
CA TYR A 139 3.67 13.37 -3.55
C TYR A 139 4.48 13.91 -2.38
N ARG A 140 5.54 14.71 -2.65
CA ARG A 140 6.46 15.17 -1.60
C ARG A 140 5.77 15.87 -0.43
N HIS A 141 4.71 16.61 -0.69
CA HIS A 141 3.94 17.33 0.33
C HIS A 141 3.15 16.41 1.29
N LEU A 142 2.99 15.13 0.93
CA LEU A 142 2.30 14.14 1.75
C LEU A 142 3.25 13.46 2.75
N TRP A 143 4.57 13.56 2.54
CA TRP A 143 5.55 12.82 3.32
C TRP A 143 5.94 13.55 4.59
N THR A 144 5.95 12.81 5.69
CA THR A 144 6.55 13.23 6.96
C THR A 144 8.06 13.04 6.91
N ASP A 145 8.78 13.67 7.87
CA ASP A 145 10.23 13.51 7.99
C ASP A 145 10.62 12.04 8.17
N ASP A 146 9.84 11.26 8.91
CA ASP A 146 10.07 9.81 9.09
C ASP A 146 10.06 9.04 7.76
N VAL A 147 9.17 9.40 6.83
CA VAL A 147 9.15 8.80 5.48
C VAL A 147 10.38 9.21 4.68
N LEU A 148 10.73 10.49 4.72
CA LEU A 148 11.91 11.01 4.04
C LEU A 148 13.16 10.31 4.56
N ASP A 149 13.31 10.20 5.86
CA ASP A 149 14.43 9.51 6.51
C ASP A 149 14.48 8.02 6.16
N ALA A 150 13.34 7.33 6.17
CA ALA A 150 13.26 5.93 5.79
C ALA A 150 13.71 5.70 4.34
N VAL A 151 13.28 6.57 3.42
CA VAL A 151 13.67 6.48 2.00
C VAL A 151 15.14 6.84 1.80
N HIS A 152 15.65 7.88 2.46
CA HIS A 152 17.05 8.31 2.33
C HIS A 152 18.04 7.28 2.83
N LYS A 153 17.66 6.41 3.74
CA LYS A 153 18.49 5.29 4.22
C LYS A 153 18.61 4.16 3.20
N ILE A 154 17.74 4.13 2.16
CA ILE A 154 17.81 3.09 1.14
C ILE A 154 18.92 3.42 0.16
N PRO A 155 19.92 2.53 -0.02
CA PRO A 155 21.01 2.77 -0.96
C PRO A 155 20.49 3.04 -2.37
N PHE A 156 21.05 4.04 -3.02
CA PHE A 156 20.72 4.38 -4.41
C PHE A 156 19.24 4.74 -4.66
N TYR A 157 18.51 5.22 -3.65
CA TYR A 157 17.11 5.64 -3.80
C TYR A 157 16.90 6.65 -4.95
N TRP A 158 17.89 7.48 -5.23
CA TRP A 158 17.90 8.46 -6.32
C TRP A 158 17.90 7.84 -7.73
N LEU A 159 18.20 6.53 -7.85
CA LEU A 159 18.05 5.76 -9.10
C LEU A 159 16.60 5.30 -9.33
N ALA A 160 15.64 5.87 -8.62
CA ALA A 160 14.23 5.47 -8.69
C ALA A 160 13.65 5.44 -10.12
N HIS A 161 14.19 6.24 -11.03
CA HIS A 161 13.75 6.33 -12.41
C HIS A 161 14.41 5.32 -13.36
N PHE A 162 15.38 4.54 -12.91
CA PHE A 162 15.98 3.50 -13.74
C PHE A 162 14.99 2.37 -14.06
N PRO A 163 15.10 1.73 -15.25
CA PRO A 163 14.24 0.61 -15.61
C PRO A 163 14.24 -0.47 -14.54
N PRO A 164 13.09 -1.09 -14.24
CA PRO A 164 12.98 -2.13 -13.23
C PRO A 164 13.97 -3.28 -13.40
N ALA A 165 14.25 -3.68 -14.65
CA ALA A 165 15.18 -4.76 -14.95
C ALA A 165 16.61 -4.50 -14.47
N LEU A 166 17.03 -3.22 -14.39
CA LEU A 166 18.39 -2.84 -13.98
C LEU A 166 18.51 -2.59 -12.47
N THR A 167 17.42 -2.38 -11.76
CA THR A 167 17.42 -1.96 -10.36
C THR A 167 16.77 -2.96 -9.41
N SER A 168 16.15 -4.02 -9.95
CA SER A 168 15.39 -4.98 -9.13
C SER A 168 16.23 -5.72 -8.08
N GLU A 169 17.54 -5.86 -8.34
CA GLU A 169 18.46 -6.56 -7.46
C GLU A 169 19.43 -5.63 -6.73
N TRP A 170 19.47 -4.35 -7.11
CA TRP A 170 20.43 -3.37 -6.57
C TRP A 170 19.97 -2.67 -5.30
N ALA A 171 18.71 -2.76 -4.95
CA ALA A 171 18.23 -2.31 -3.66
C ALA A 171 18.48 -3.45 -2.64
N PRO A 172 19.60 -3.45 -1.89
CA PRO A 172 19.75 -4.39 -0.81
C PRO A 172 18.57 -4.25 0.13
N PRO A 173 18.15 -5.32 0.81
CA PRO A 173 17.09 -5.22 1.78
C PRO A 173 17.50 -4.14 2.79
N TYR A 174 16.70 -3.08 2.90
CA TYR A 174 16.86 -2.13 3.97
C TYR A 174 16.67 -2.88 5.28
N SER A 175 17.76 -3.03 6.01
CA SER A 175 17.74 -3.49 7.38
C SER A 175 17.88 -2.24 8.24
N PRO A 176 16.86 -1.81 8.98
CA PRO A 176 17.06 -0.73 9.94
C PRO A 176 18.18 -1.14 10.87
N SER A 177 19.17 -0.26 11.05
CA SER A 177 20.19 -0.43 12.04
C SER A 177 19.50 -0.60 13.40
N GLU A 178 19.53 -1.81 13.93
CA GLU A 178 18.90 -2.22 15.18
C GLU A 178 17.42 -1.80 15.32
N PRO A 179 16.52 -2.68 15.00
CA PRO A 179 15.12 -2.42 15.35
C PRO A 179 15.07 -2.33 16.88
N ASN A 180 14.58 -1.22 17.39
CA ASN A 180 14.19 -1.12 18.79
C ASN A 180 13.39 -2.38 19.12
N VAL A 181 13.88 -3.21 20.05
CA VAL A 181 13.29 -4.51 20.40
C VAL A 181 11.82 -4.34 20.81
N LYS A 182 11.46 -3.17 21.38
CA LYS A 182 10.08 -2.77 21.64
C LYS A 182 9.27 -2.56 20.35
N ALA A 183 9.83 -1.96 19.32
CA ALA A 183 9.15 -1.76 18.03
C ALA A 183 8.86 -3.09 17.31
N LYS A 184 9.63 -4.14 17.54
CA LYS A 184 9.34 -5.48 16.97
C LYS A 184 8.08 -6.13 17.52
N LYS A 185 7.67 -5.77 18.73
CA LYS A 185 6.45 -6.29 19.38
C LYS A 185 5.25 -5.37 19.23
N ALA A 186 5.42 -4.14 18.81
CA ALA A 186 4.30 -3.22 18.63
C ALA A 186 3.33 -3.74 17.55
N PHE A 187 2.04 -3.65 17.85
CA PHE A 187 0.98 -3.98 16.90
C PHE A 187 1.01 -3.05 15.68
N LEU A 188 1.35 -1.80 15.92
CA LEU A 188 1.34 -0.74 14.93
C LEU A 188 2.71 -0.03 14.93
N SER A 189 3.31 0.14 13.77
CA SER A 189 4.53 0.95 13.67
C SER A 189 4.20 2.44 13.90
N PRO A 190 5.14 3.26 14.42
CA PRO A 190 4.93 4.69 14.56
C PRO A 190 4.55 5.37 13.24
N LEU A 191 5.16 4.94 12.13
CA LEU A 191 4.84 5.42 10.80
C LEU A 191 3.39 5.09 10.41
N SER A 192 2.95 3.85 10.63
CA SER A 192 1.57 3.46 10.35
C SER A 192 0.57 4.21 11.23
N ALA A 193 0.89 4.45 12.51
CA ALA A 193 0.06 5.24 13.41
C ALA A 193 -0.12 6.68 12.89
N ALA A 194 0.98 7.35 12.53
CA ALA A 194 0.95 8.71 12.03
C ALA A 194 0.10 8.85 10.76
N TYR A 195 0.24 7.90 9.83
CA TYR A 195 -0.53 7.95 8.58
C TYR A 195 -1.98 7.50 8.72
N LEU A 196 -2.30 6.60 9.64
CA LEU A 196 -3.71 6.30 9.98
C LEU A 196 -4.41 7.52 10.56
N GLN A 197 -3.75 8.31 11.41
CA GLN A 197 -4.27 9.60 11.89
C GLN A 197 -4.59 10.53 10.71
N LYS A 198 -3.65 10.70 9.78
CA LYS A 198 -3.86 11.49 8.55
C LYS A 198 -5.02 10.97 7.72
N MET A 199 -5.19 9.64 7.62
CA MET A 199 -6.32 9.04 6.90
C MET A 199 -7.65 9.32 7.60
N ILE A 200 -7.69 9.28 8.94
CA ILE A 200 -8.87 9.67 9.73
C ILE A 200 -9.22 11.13 9.43
N ASP A 201 -8.26 12.05 9.57
CA ASP A 201 -8.47 13.48 9.33
C ASP A 201 -8.96 13.75 7.91
N SER A 202 -8.35 13.11 6.92
CA SER A 202 -8.74 13.24 5.51
C SER A 202 -10.15 12.69 5.27
N THR A 203 -10.48 11.51 5.77
CA THR A 203 -11.82 10.95 5.59
C THR A 203 -12.90 11.79 6.27
N GLU A 204 -12.67 12.24 7.50
CA GLU A 204 -13.60 13.12 8.23
C GLU A 204 -13.82 14.45 7.50
N SER A 205 -12.76 15.09 7.01
CA SER A 205 -12.85 16.36 6.26
C SER A 205 -13.65 16.24 4.95
N HIS A 206 -13.71 15.03 4.37
CA HIS A 206 -14.50 14.74 3.18
C HIS A 206 -15.88 14.12 3.47
N GLY A 207 -16.25 14.03 4.75
CA GLY A 207 -17.54 13.43 5.16
C GLY A 207 -17.61 11.93 4.95
N SER A 208 -16.47 11.25 4.91
CA SER A 208 -16.36 9.80 4.79
C SER A 208 -16.06 9.17 6.16
N ARG A 209 -16.37 7.88 6.31
CA ARG A 209 -15.97 7.09 7.49
C ARG A 209 -14.84 6.13 7.11
N LEU A 210 -13.75 6.12 7.87
CA LEU A 210 -12.71 5.10 7.77
C LEU A 210 -13.09 3.87 8.60
N VAL A 211 -12.96 2.69 8.00
CA VAL A 211 -13.22 1.40 8.66
C VAL A 211 -12.06 0.46 8.35
N LEU A 212 -11.50 -0.16 9.40
CA LEU A 212 -10.48 -1.19 9.25
C LEU A 212 -11.17 -2.56 9.19
N ILE A 213 -10.76 -3.41 8.27
CA ILE A 213 -11.28 -4.78 8.13
C ILE A 213 -10.11 -5.76 8.04
N PRO A 214 -10.01 -6.74 8.95
CA PRO A 214 -9.05 -7.80 8.82
C PRO A 214 -9.49 -8.76 7.71
N PRO A 215 -8.58 -9.20 6.82
CA PRO A 215 -8.84 -10.38 6.01
C PRO A 215 -8.85 -11.64 6.90
N PRO A 216 -9.28 -12.80 6.38
CA PRO A 216 -9.08 -14.07 7.07
C PRO A 216 -7.60 -14.28 7.41
N ILE A 217 -7.33 -14.81 8.59
CA ILE A 217 -6.00 -14.95 9.17
C ILE A 217 -5.72 -16.45 9.37
N SER A 218 -4.52 -16.90 9.01
CA SER A 218 -4.06 -18.26 9.22
C SER A 218 -3.95 -18.54 10.74
N GLU A 219 -4.45 -19.71 11.18
CA GLU A 219 -4.42 -20.13 12.58
C GLU A 219 -3.00 -20.14 13.15
N SER A 220 -2.00 -20.50 12.35
CA SER A 220 -0.59 -20.47 12.76
C SER A 220 -0.06 -19.06 13.09
N ARG A 221 -0.74 -17.99 12.64
CA ARG A 221 -0.39 -16.59 12.96
C ARG A 221 -0.99 -16.09 14.27
N ARG A 222 -1.94 -16.81 14.85
CA ARG A 222 -2.66 -16.39 16.08
C ARG A 222 -1.68 -16.02 17.20
N THR A 223 -0.78 -16.91 17.55
CA THR A 223 0.18 -16.67 18.65
C THR A 223 1.07 -15.46 18.39
N GLU A 224 1.52 -15.25 17.14
CA GLU A 224 2.31 -14.09 16.77
C GLU A 224 1.51 -12.80 16.96
N ILE A 225 0.27 -12.77 16.48
CA ILE A 225 -0.60 -11.58 16.53
C ILE A 225 -1.01 -11.27 17.97
N ASP A 226 -1.37 -12.29 18.77
CA ASP A 226 -1.77 -12.13 20.15
C ASP A 226 -0.62 -11.67 21.06
N SER A 227 0.63 -11.94 20.65
CA SER A 227 1.83 -11.48 21.36
C SER A 227 2.23 -10.04 21.09
N LEU A 228 1.54 -9.36 20.15
CA LEU A 228 1.85 -7.98 19.81
C LEU A 228 1.39 -7.00 20.90
N ASP A 229 2.25 -6.05 21.23
CA ASP A 229 1.96 -4.99 22.19
C ASP A 229 0.93 -4.00 21.63
N PRO A 230 -0.26 -3.94 22.21
CA PRO A 230 -1.33 -3.07 21.73
C PRO A 230 -1.23 -1.63 22.27
N SER A 231 -0.24 -1.27 23.07
CA SER A 231 -0.18 0.02 23.80
C SER A 231 -0.32 1.25 22.90
N ILE A 232 0.17 1.20 21.65
CA ILE A 232 0.00 2.30 20.71
C ILE A 232 -1.47 2.50 20.26
N LEU A 233 -2.33 1.50 20.49
CA LEU A 233 -3.75 1.55 20.14
C LEU A 233 -4.58 2.29 21.20
N GLU A 234 -3.98 2.66 22.36
CA GLU A 234 -4.63 3.43 23.43
C GLU A 234 -4.80 4.91 23.06
N ASN A 235 -4.28 5.33 21.90
CA ASN A 235 -4.55 6.65 21.36
C ASN A 235 -6.05 6.86 21.10
N ASP A 236 -6.64 7.90 21.65
CA ASP A 236 -8.08 8.19 21.64
C ASP A 236 -8.74 8.11 20.26
N ARG A 237 -8.01 8.43 19.20
CA ARG A 237 -8.52 8.37 17.82
C ARG A 237 -8.34 7.02 17.16
N LEU A 238 -7.33 6.25 17.55
CA LEU A 238 -7.06 4.93 16.98
C LEU A 238 -7.81 3.82 17.74
N ALA A 239 -8.02 3.97 19.03
CA ALA A 239 -8.65 2.97 19.89
C ALA A 239 -10.00 2.47 19.36
N PRO A 240 -10.96 3.33 18.96
CA PRO A 240 -12.26 2.87 18.45
C PRO A 240 -12.14 2.05 17.16
N LEU A 241 -11.24 2.46 16.25
CA LEU A 241 -11.00 1.74 14.99
C LEU A 241 -10.42 0.34 15.23
N PHE A 242 -9.43 0.27 16.12
CA PHE A 242 -8.74 -0.99 16.40
C PHE A 242 -9.50 -1.93 17.34
N SER A 243 -10.39 -1.42 18.20
CA SER A 243 -11.32 -2.27 18.96
C SER A 243 -12.17 -3.09 17.99
N THR A 244 -12.93 -2.43 17.13
CA THR A 244 -13.77 -3.09 16.12
C THR A 244 -12.97 -4.01 15.19
N TYR A 245 -11.78 -3.58 14.80
CA TYR A 245 -10.89 -4.36 13.93
C TYR A 245 -10.46 -5.67 14.60
N ARG A 246 -10.02 -5.63 15.85
CA ARG A 246 -9.57 -6.83 16.58
C ARG A 246 -10.72 -7.78 16.90
N ASP A 247 -11.88 -7.25 17.23
CA ASP A 247 -13.08 -8.04 17.48
C ASP A 247 -13.57 -8.78 16.22
N SER A 248 -13.13 -8.32 15.04
CA SER A 248 -13.47 -8.91 13.74
C SER A 248 -12.47 -9.93 13.22
N PHE A 249 -11.49 -10.39 14.02
CA PHE A 249 -10.52 -11.40 13.59
C PHE A 249 -11.19 -12.74 13.35
N ILE A 250 -10.98 -13.27 12.13
CA ILE A 250 -11.44 -14.60 11.74
C ILE A 250 -10.21 -15.45 11.45
N TYR A 251 -9.93 -16.40 12.32
CA TYR A 251 -8.87 -17.38 12.13
C TYR A 251 -9.40 -18.62 11.42
N ILE A 252 -8.67 -19.07 10.40
CA ILE A 252 -9.05 -20.23 9.59
C ILE A 252 -7.85 -21.18 9.42
N PRO A 253 -8.09 -22.47 9.09
CA PRO A 253 -7.03 -23.45 8.95
C PRO A 253 -5.96 -23.03 7.94
N ASP A 254 -4.71 -23.34 8.23
CA ASP A 254 -3.55 -23.04 7.36
C ASP A 254 -3.67 -23.64 5.96
N THR A 255 -4.42 -24.74 5.83
CA THR A 255 -4.71 -25.40 4.55
C THR A 255 -5.48 -24.53 3.56
N GLU A 256 -6.12 -23.45 4.03
CA GLU A 256 -6.81 -22.47 3.17
C GLU A 256 -5.87 -21.44 2.55
N PHE A 257 -4.59 -21.46 2.93
CA PHE A 257 -3.59 -20.48 2.47
C PHE A 257 -2.51 -21.12 1.60
N ALA A 258 -2.09 -20.39 0.58
CA ALA A 258 -0.99 -20.78 -0.31
C ALA A 258 0.40 -20.57 0.35
N ASP A 259 0.54 -19.55 1.21
CA ASP A 259 1.80 -19.13 1.83
C ASP A 259 1.64 -18.60 3.26
N GLY A 260 0.57 -19.02 3.96
CA GLY A 260 0.23 -18.56 5.31
C GLY A 260 -0.34 -17.14 5.37
N THR A 261 -0.56 -16.50 4.23
CA THR A 261 -1.16 -15.14 4.14
C THR A 261 -2.18 -15.04 3.02
N HIS A 262 -1.86 -15.56 1.84
CA HIS A 262 -2.73 -15.47 0.67
C HIS A 262 -3.66 -16.69 0.58
N LEU A 263 -4.96 -16.44 0.43
CA LEU A 263 -5.97 -17.48 0.30
C LEU A 263 -5.78 -18.29 -1.00
N ILE A 264 -5.94 -19.60 -0.94
CA ILE A 264 -5.99 -20.46 -2.13
C ILE A 264 -7.26 -20.15 -2.93
N ASN A 265 -8.39 -20.01 -2.25
CA ASN A 265 -9.65 -19.64 -2.88
C ASN A 265 -10.27 -18.40 -2.19
N PRO A 266 -10.11 -17.18 -2.73
CA PRO A 266 -10.67 -15.98 -2.15
C PRO A 266 -12.17 -15.76 -2.45
N ALA A 267 -12.79 -16.55 -3.34
CA ALA A 267 -14.15 -16.30 -3.81
C ALA A 267 -15.22 -16.39 -2.71
N PRO A 268 -15.24 -17.43 -1.84
CA PRO A 268 -16.19 -17.49 -0.73
C PRO A 268 -16.05 -16.31 0.23
N TRP A 269 -14.82 -15.91 0.52
CA TRP A 269 -14.52 -14.80 1.42
C TRP A 269 -14.92 -13.44 0.83
N ARG A 270 -14.73 -13.26 -0.49
CA ARG A 270 -15.25 -12.09 -1.17
C ARG A 270 -16.77 -12.00 -1.01
N GLN A 271 -17.49 -13.10 -1.21
CA GLN A 271 -18.94 -13.13 -1.05
C GLN A 271 -19.37 -12.86 0.40
N TYR A 272 -18.64 -13.43 1.37
CA TYR A 272 -18.86 -13.14 2.79
C TYR A 272 -18.78 -11.64 3.08
N PHE A 273 -17.69 -10.98 2.64
CA PHE A 273 -17.52 -9.54 2.86
C PHE A 273 -18.54 -8.70 2.08
N LEU A 274 -18.88 -9.06 0.85
CA LEU A 274 -19.91 -8.34 0.08
C LEU A 274 -21.27 -8.35 0.77
N ASN A 275 -21.58 -9.38 1.54
CA ASN A 275 -22.81 -9.48 2.32
C ASN A 275 -22.68 -8.85 3.72
N HIS A 276 -21.48 -8.42 4.11
CA HIS A 276 -21.24 -7.89 5.44
C HIS A 276 -21.92 -6.52 5.61
N PRO A 277 -22.58 -6.24 6.74
CA PRO A 277 -23.30 -4.96 6.96
C PRO A 277 -22.44 -3.71 6.73
N MET A 278 -21.15 -3.76 7.01
CA MET A 278 -20.21 -2.64 6.79
C MET A 278 -20.05 -2.28 5.30
N LEU A 279 -20.33 -3.20 4.38
CA LEU A 279 -20.29 -2.99 2.93
C LEU A 279 -21.65 -2.65 2.32
N GLN A 280 -22.71 -2.69 3.13
CA GLN A 280 -24.02 -2.25 2.67
C GLN A 280 -24.06 -0.72 2.71
N PRO A 281 -24.51 -0.07 1.62
CA PRO A 281 -24.72 1.38 1.67
C PRO A 281 -25.73 1.66 2.78
N HIS A 282 -25.36 2.52 3.73
CA HIS A 282 -26.34 3.00 4.68
C HIS A 282 -27.49 3.63 3.87
N ALA A 283 -28.71 3.14 4.07
CA ALA A 283 -29.88 3.85 3.59
C ALA A 283 -29.76 5.28 4.13
N ALA A 284 -29.69 6.25 3.22
CA ALA A 284 -29.71 7.65 3.63
C ALA A 284 -30.95 7.88 4.48
N PRO A 285 -30.82 8.59 5.64
CA PRO A 285 -31.96 8.95 6.46
C PRO A 285 -32.96 9.77 5.69
#